data_e3287b710afc8390a57849b60dc08220
#
_entry.id   e3287b710afc8390a57849b60dc08220
#
_cell.length_a   1.000
_cell.length_b   1.000
_cell.length_c   1.000
_cell.angle_alpha   90.00
_cell.angle_beta   90.00
_cell.angle_gamma   90.00
#
_symmetry.space_group_name_H-M   'P 1'
#
loop_
_entity.id
_entity.type
_entity.pdbx_description
1 polymer ?
#
loop_
_entity_poly.entity_id
_entity_poly.type
_entity_poly.pdbx_seq_one_letter_code
_entity_poly.pdbx_strand_id
1 'polypeptide(L)'
;MQEMVDNVLKEEERAREAVRKAREEASEKTREAEEERSKIVENARREAQERIRQLQKAAHEKARQEFEAARKQAQEEADRVQRERANGIEAIADEVVEYLTTPAYERTESEG
;
A
#
# COMPACT_ATOMS: atom_id res chain seq x y z
N MET A 1 -48.60 9.84 66.43
CA MET A 1 -48.31 8.59 65.72
C MET A 1 -48.46 8.74 64.20
N GLN A 2 -49.50 9.42 63.78
CA GLN A 2 -49.75 9.59 62.34
C GLN A 2 -48.66 10.44 61.65
N GLU A 3 -48.12 11.44 62.32
CA GLU A 3 -47.03 12.26 61.83
C GLU A 3 -45.73 11.46 61.61
N MET A 4 -45.41 10.50 62.48
CA MET A 4 -44.26 9.62 62.30
C MET A 4 -44.43 8.68 61.13
N VAL A 5 -45.63 8.14 60.96
CA VAL A 5 -45.98 7.27 59.85
C VAL A 5 -45.88 8.06 58.51
N ASP A 6 -46.42 9.27 58.47
CA ASP A 6 -46.36 10.14 57.28
C ASP A 6 -44.92 10.55 56.92
N ASN A 7 -44.08 10.81 57.92
CA ASN A 7 -42.69 11.12 57.73
C ASN A 7 -41.92 9.91 57.19
N VAL A 8 -42.16 8.73 57.69
CA VAL A 8 -41.55 7.48 57.20
C VAL A 8 -41.96 7.21 55.78
N LEU A 9 -43.25 7.39 55.45
CA LEU A 9 -43.75 7.23 54.07
C LEU A 9 -43.13 8.25 53.10
N LYS A 10 -42.94 9.49 53.48
CA LYS A 10 -42.29 10.54 52.67
C LYS A 10 -40.83 10.23 52.44
N GLU A 11 -40.14 9.76 53.49
CA GLU A 11 -38.74 9.35 53.36
C GLU A 11 -38.57 8.14 52.42
N GLU A 12 -39.47 7.18 52.52
CA GLU A 12 -39.50 6.00 51.66
C GLU A 12 -39.77 6.38 50.21
N GLU A 13 -40.72 7.30 49.96
CA GLU A 13 -40.99 7.85 48.63
C GLU A 13 -39.79 8.59 48.06
N ARG A 14 -39.10 9.41 48.84
CA ARG A 14 -37.87 10.10 48.44
C ARG A 14 -36.77 9.10 48.10
N ALA A 15 -36.62 8.07 48.88
CA ALA A 15 -35.63 7.03 48.60
C ALA A 15 -35.94 6.30 47.31
N ARG A 16 -37.18 5.94 47.05
CA ARG A 16 -37.62 5.30 45.81
C ARG A 16 -37.40 6.21 44.63
N GLU A 17 -37.71 7.50 44.74
CA GLU A 17 -37.48 8.48 43.67
C GLU A 17 -36.01 8.70 43.41
N ALA A 18 -35.16 8.74 44.42
CA ALA A 18 -33.72 8.83 44.27
C ALA A 18 -33.14 7.62 43.53
N VAL A 19 -33.60 6.41 43.88
CA VAL A 19 -33.20 5.17 43.19
C VAL A 19 -33.67 5.19 41.74
N ARG A 20 -34.90 5.61 41.47
CA ARG A 20 -35.45 5.73 40.12
C ARG A 20 -34.61 6.68 39.25
N LYS A 21 -34.33 7.87 39.79
CA LYS A 21 -33.46 8.84 39.08
C LYS A 21 -32.07 8.32 38.82
N ALA A 22 -31.47 7.67 39.83
CA ALA A 22 -30.14 7.10 39.68
C ALA A 22 -30.09 6.01 38.59
N ARG A 23 -31.11 5.18 38.51
CA ARG A 23 -31.25 4.16 37.47
C ARG A 23 -31.44 4.77 36.09
N GLU A 24 -32.28 5.81 35.99
CA GLU A 24 -32.47 6.53 34.71
C GLU A 24 -31.18 7.19 34.24
N GLU A 25 -30.46 7.85 35.14
CA GLU A 25 -29.18 8.46 34.82
C GLU A 25 -28.13 7.43 34.40
N ALA A 26 -28.06 6.30 35.10
CA ALA A 26 -27.15 5.22 34.75
C ALA A 26 -27.49 4.61 33.39
N SER A 27 -28.79 4.39 33.14
CA SER A 27 -29.26 3.88 31.84
C SER A 27 -28.95 4.85 30.71
N GLU A 28 -29.16 6.15 30.90
CA GLU A 28 -28.86 7.18 29.92
C GLU A 28 -27.38 7.28 29.64
N LYS A 29 -26.54 7.23 30.67
CA LYS A 29 -25.07 7.22 30.48
C LYS A 29 -24.59 5.98 29.76
N THR A 30 -25.16 4.82 30.04
CA THR A 30 -24.85 3.59 29.33
C THR A 30 -25.21 3.71 27.84
N ARG A 31 -26.40 4.26 27.57
CA ARG A 31 -26.86 4.50 26.19
C ARG A 31 -25.93 5.47 25.43
N GLU A 32 -25.57 6.57 26.07
CA GLU A 32 -24.63 7.55 25.48
C GLU A 32 -23.25 6.93 25.21
N ALA A 33 -22.76 6.14 26.16
CA ALA A 33 -21.47 5.45 26.01
C ALA A 33 -21.50 4.43 24.87
N GLU A 34 -22.60 3.69 24.72
CA GLU A 34 -22.76 2.74 23.59
C GLU A 34 -22.85 3.46 22.24
N GLU A 35 -23.54 4.59 22.17
CA GLU A 35 -23.59 5.42 20.95
C GLU A 35 -22.22 5.97 20.58
N GLU A 36 -21.51 6.47 21.58
CA GLU A 36 -20.16 6.99 21.38
C GLU A 36 -19.20 5.90 20.93
N ARG A 37 -19.29 4.73 21.56
CA ARG A 37 -18.52 3.56 21.16
C ARG A 37 -18.78 3.19 19.71
N SER A 38 -20.05 3.14 19.31
CA SER A 38 -20.43 2.81 17.92
C SER A 38 -19.85 3.81 16.92
N LYS A 39 -19.86 5.10 17.27
CA LYS A 39 -19.26 6.14 16.41
C LYS A 39 -17.75 5.99 16.29
N ILE A 40 -17.07 5.72 17.40
CA ILE A 40 -15.62 5.52 17.41
C ILE A 40 -15.23 4.32 16.56
N VAL A 41 -15.93 3.20 16.73
CA VAL A 41 -15.68 1.97 15.95
C VAL A 41 -15.93 2.21 14.48
N GLU A 42 -17.03 2.87 14.12
CA GLU A 42 -17.35 3.16 12.72
C GLU A 42 -16.33 4.09 12.07
N ASN A 43 -15.92 5.16 12.77
CA ASN A 43 -14.88 6.07 12.30
C ASN A 43 -13.54 5.35 12.11
N ALA A 44 -13.17 4.50 13.07
CA ALA A 44 -11.94 3.72 12.97
C ALA A 44 -11.96 2.77 11.77
N ARG A 45 -13.10 2.14 11.50
CA ARG A 45 -13.28 1.29 10.31
C ARG A 45 -13.14 2.08 9.00
N ARG A 46 -13.74 3.25 8.93
CA ARG A 46 -13.65 4.13 7.76
C ARG A 46 -12.21 4.57 7.52
N GLU A 47 -11.53 4.99 8.56
CA GLU A 47 -10.11 5.38 8.48
C GLU A 47 -9.24 4.22 8.05
N ALA A 48 -9.46 3.03 8.61
CA ALA A 48 -8.73 1.84 8.22
C ALA A 48 -8.97 1.46 6.76
N GLN A 49 -10.20 1.50 6.27
CA GLN A 49 -10.54 1.23 4.88
C GLN A 49 -9.91 2.23 3.94
N GLU A 50 -9.94 3.52 4.28
CA GLU A 50 -9.30 4.56 3.48
C GLU A 50 -7.79 4.39 3.43
N ARG A 51 -7.17 4.05 4.55
CA ARG A 51 -5.74 3.77 4.62
C ARG A 51 -5.35 2.56 3.78
N ILE A 52 -6.14 1.49 3.83
CA ILE A 52 -5.95 0.31 2.99
C ILE A 52 -6.02 0.71 1.51
N ARG A 53 -7.01 1.49 1.13
CA ARG A 53 -7.17 1.97 -0.25
C ARG A 53 -5.96 2.78 -0.70
N GLN A 54 -5.48 3.70 0.13
CA GLN A 54 -4.30 4.50 -0.17
C GLN A 54 -3.04 3.65 -0.30
N LEU A 55 -2.85 2.67 0.60
CA LEU A 55 -1.72 1.74 0.53
C LEU A 55 -1.76 0.87 -0.72
N GLN A 56 -2.94 0.37 -1.09
CA GLN A 56 -3.11 -0.40 -2.32
C GLN A 56 -2.79 0.44 -3.55
N LYS A 57 -3.30 1.66 -3.59
CA LYS A 57 -3.03 2.60 -4.69
C LYS A 57 -1.54 2.91 -4.80
N ALA A 58 -0.88 3.18 -3.67
CA ALA A 58 0.56 3.44 -3.64
C ALA A 58 1.37 2.21 -4.07
N ALA A 59 0.97 1.02 -3.63
CA ALA A 59 1.63 -0.23 -4.02
C ALA A 59 1.48 -0.51 -5.51
N HIS A 60 0.30 -0.29 -6.09
CA HIS A 60 0.07 -0.43 -7.53
C HIS A 60 0.90 0.57 -8.33
N GLU A 61 0.96 1.81 -7.89
CA GLU A 61 1.76 2.85 -8.56
C GLU A 61 3.25 2.53 -8.51
N LYS A 62 3.73 2.08 -7.36
CA LYS A 62 5.13 1.66 -7.21
C LYS A 62 5.44 0.46 -8.11
N ALA A 63 4.57 -0.54 -8.13
CA ALA A 63 4.73 -1.71 -8.99
C ALA A 63 4.75 -1.31 -10.47
N ARG A 64 3.88 -0.39 -10.87
CA ARG A 64 3.85 0.15 -12.24
C ARG A 64 5.16 0.86 -12.61
N GLN A 65 5.68 1.69 -11.72
CA GLN A 65 6.94 2.40 -11.93
C GLN A 65 8.12 1.43 -12.03
N GLU A 66 8.17 0.43 -11.14
CA GLU A 66 9.22 -0.59 -11.16
C GLU A 66 9.15 -1.44 -12.44
N PHE A 67 7.94 -1.79 -12.86
CA PHE A 67 7.74 -2.53 -14.12
C PHE A 67 8.21 -1.70 -15.32
N GLU A 68 7.84 -0.42 -15.40
CA GLU A 68 8.27 0.47 -16.49
C GLU A 68 9.79 0.66 -16.49
N ALA A 69 10.41 0.83 -15.33
CA ALA A 69 11.86 0.95 -15.22
C ALA A 69 12.57 -0.33 -15.68
N ALA A 70 12.07 -1.49 -15.26
CA ALA A 70 12.60 -2.79 -15.66
C ALA A 70 12.44 -3.02 -17.17
N ARG A 71 11.28 -2.67 -17.73
CA ARG A 71 11.01 -2.76 -19.15
C ARG A 71 11.96 -1.88 -19.97
N LYS A 72 12.15 -0.65 -19.53
CA LYS A 72 13.07 0.30 -20.19
C LYS A 72 14.51 -0.20 -20.16
N GLN A 73 14.95 -0.68 -19.01
CA GLN A 73 16.28 -1.24 -18.84
C GLN A 73 16.48 -2.48 -19.73
N ALA A 74 15.51 -3.37 -19.78
CA ALA A 74 15.54 -4.55 -20.64
C ALA A 74 15.61 -4.16 -22.13
N GLN A 75 14.86 -3.13 -22.53
CA GLN A 75 14.89 -2.63 -23.91
C GLN A 75 16.26 -2.02 -24.25
N GLU A 76 16.81 -1.21 -23.37
CA GLU A 76 18.15 -0.62 -23.55
C GLU A 76 19.23 -1.69 -23.66
N GLU A 77 19.13 -2.73 -22.84
CA GLU A 77 20.05 -3.85 -22.85
C GLU A 77 19.93 -4.68 -24.14
N ALA A 78 18.70 -4.93 -24.58
CA ALA A 78 18.45 -5.59 -25.87
C ALA A 78 19.02 -4.79 -27.05
N ASP A 79 18.82 -3.48 -27.06
CA ASP A 79 19.35 -2.59 -28.09
C ASP A 79 20.88 -2.59 -28.08
N ARG A 80 21.48 -2.60 -26.91
CA ARG A 80 22.93 -2.69 -26.77
C ARG A 80 23.47 -4.00 -27.33
N VAL A 81 22.83 -5.12 -26.97
CA VAL A 81 23.21 -6.44 -27.48
C VAL A 81 23.09 -6.50 -29.01
N GLN A 82 22.02 -5.94 -29.58
CA GLN A 82 21.84 -5.86 -31.02
C GLN A 82 22.93 -5.03 -31.71
N ARG A 83 23.29 -3.89 -31.12
CA ARG A 83 24.38 -3.04 -31.67
C ARG A 83 25.73 -3.75 -31.62
N GLU A 84 26.05 -4.39 -30.52
CA GLU A 84 27.28 -5.16 -30.36
C GLU A 84 27.35 -6.31 -31.38
N ARG A 85 26.23 -6.99 -31.60
CA ARG A 85 26.10 -8.06 -32.57
C ARG A 85 26.29 -7.55 -34.03
N ALA A 86 25.64 -6.45 -34.34
CA ALA A 86 25.77 -5.81 -35.63
C ALA A 86 27.22 -5.35 -35.92
N ASN A 87 27.85 -4.71 -34.90
CA ASN A 87 29.24 -4.29 -34.98
C ASN A 87 30.18 -5.49 -35.11
N GLY A 88 29.92 -6.58 -34.40
CA GLY A 88 30.69 -7.82 -34.52
C GLY A 88 30.57 -8.46 -35.88
N ILE A 89 29.38 -8.50 -36.47
CA ILE A 89 29.14 -9.01 -37.81
C ILE A 89 29.86 -8.13 -38.86
N GLU A 90 29.79 -6.82 -38.73
CA GLU A 90 30.48 -5.87 -39.61
C GLU A 90 31.97 -6.03 -39.53
N ALA A 91 32.54 -6.16 -38.34
CA ALA A 91 33.98 -6.40 -38.16
C ALA A 91 34.44 -7.71 -38.80
N ILE A 92 33.65 -8.77 -38.65
CA ILE A 92 33.95 -10.08 -39.30
C ILE A 92 33.84 -9.95 -40.81
N ALA A 93 32.82 -9.27 -41.32
CA ALA A 93 32.66 -9.03 -42.77
C ALA A 93 33.85 -8.26 -43.36
N ASP A 94 34.29 -7.19 -42.70
CA ASP A 94 35.44 -6.40 -43.08
C ASP A 94 36.72 -7.24 -43.08
N GLU A 95 36.92 -8.06 -42.08
CA GLU A 95 38.06 -8.96 -41.98
C GLU A 95 38.08 -10.01 -43.12
N VAL A 96 36.92 -10.57 -43.43
CA VAL A 96 36.77 -11.50 -44.57
C VAL A 96 37.07 -10.81 -45.91
N VAL A 97 36.54 -9.60 -46.13
CA VAL A 97 36.78 -8.81 -47.32
C VAL A 97 38.26 -8.49 -47.46
N GLU A 98 38.92 -8.06 -46.39
CA GLU A 98 40.34 -7.78 -46.35
C GLU A 98 41.16 -9.03 -46.70
N TYR A 99 40.83 -10.17 -46.13
CA TYR A 99 41.46 -11.44 -46.43
C TYR A 99 41.32 -11.83 -47.92
N LEU A 100 40.15 -11.69 -48.51
CA LEU A 100 39.87 -12.01 -49.90
C LEU A 100 40.51 -11.05 -50.87
N THR A 101 40.73 -9.79 -50.51
CA THR A 101 41.33 -8.76 -51.38
C THR A 101 42.82 -8.64 -51.23
N THR A 102 43.43 -9.23 -50.19
CA THR A 102 44.88 -9.24 -50.01
C THR A 102 45.50 -10.25 -50.95
N PRO A 103 46.53 -9.86 -51.77
CA PRO A 103 47.20 -10.76 -52.67
C PRO A 103 47.91 -11.92 -51.98
N ALA A 104 47.99 -13.07 -52.64
CA ALA A 104 48.52 -14.31 -52.05
C ALA A 104 49.96 -14.18 -51.53
N TYR A 105 50.78 -13.36 -52.14
CA TYR A 105 52.18 -13.12 -51.72
C TYR A 105 52.28 -12.30 -50.45
N GLU A 106 51.37 -11.36 -50.22
CA GLU A 106 51.28 -10.58 -48.96
C GLU A 106 50.77 -11.46 -47.79
N ARG A 107 49.80 -12.37 -48.02
CA ARG A 107 49.34 -13.32 -47.04
C ARG A 107 50.42 -14.23 -46.51
N THR A 108 51.32 -14.66 -47.42
CA THR A 108 52.47 -15.54 -47.10
C THR A 108 53.52 -14.82 -46.26
N GLU A 109 53.74 -13.53 -46.47
CA GLU A 109 54.66 -12.68 -45.68
C GLU A 109 54.09 -12.41 -44.28
N SER A 110 52.77 -12.26 -44.11
CA SER A 110 52.14 -12.05 -42.81
C SER A 110 52.08 -13.35 -41.95
N GLU A 111 52.14 -14.52 -42.55
CA GLU A 111 52.19 -15.82 -41.88
C GLU A 111 53.61 -16.26 -41.49
N GLY A 112 54.57 -15.61 -42.02
CA GLY A 112 55.96 -15.86 -41.72
C GLY A 112 56.54 -14.98 -40.63
#